data_d3b48696641416c0d139260082fb6adf
#
_entry.id   d3b48696641416c0d139260082fb6adf
#
_cell.length_a   1.000
_cell.length_b   1.000
_cell.length_c   1.000
_cell.angle_alpha   90.00
_cell.angle_beta   90.00
_cell.angle_gamma   90.00
#
_symmetry.space_group_name_H-M   'P 1'
#
loop_
_entity.id
_entity.type
_entity.pdbx_description
1 polymer ?
#
loop_
_entity_poly.entity_id
_entity_poly.type
_entity_poly.pdbx_seq_one_letter_code
_entity_poly.pdbx_strand_id
1 'polypeptide(L)'
;MVNRRYRGYGGPGTFNLGFPPFTRAVKWLVIGNAAIYLLMLILRAVAPRLPGYIMGVAALIPYAVAHGWIWQVVTYAFLHSGLFHILFNMLTLWMFGSQLESDWGFHQFLEFYFYCAITAALVTVGIAYLGTTSTFSFLGIGPLTVTIGASGAIFGVMIAFAMLYGDREFMMFPLPFMIKAKYLVGILIFIALAGAFQGMGPGARGESVAYFAHLGGALFGYLYIKFLPRRGLLFATSERYFGLRNSYYRWKRRRAARKFEVYMRKHDRADYFDEYGNYRPPKEGKGNGESRRPPWIN
;
A
#
# COMPACT_ATOMS: atom_id res chain seq x y z
N MET A 1 -4.39 19.01 19.31
CA MET A 1 -2.94 19.12 19.05
C MET A 1 -2.19 18.27 20.04
N VAL A 2 -1.70 17.09 19.65
CA VAL A 2 -0.90 16.21 20.51
C VAL A 2 0.49 16.15 19.92
N ASN A 3 1.39 16.90 20.53
CA ASN A 3 2.81 16.99 20.23
C ASN A 3 3.48 15.69 20.72
N ARG A 4 3.46 14.60 19.92
CA ARG A 4 4.32 13.44 20.17
C ARG A 4 5.70 13.80 19.62
N ARG A 5 6.63 14.13 20.53
CA ARG A 5 8.06 14.19 20.26
C ARG A 5 8.48 12.85 19.66
N TYR A 6 8.77 12.83 18.37
CA TYR A 6 9.44 11.70 17.72
C TYR A 6 10.79 11.50 18.44
N ARG A 7 10.96 10.33 19.07
CA ARG A 7 12.23 9.95 19.69
C ARG A 7 13.25 9.81 18.56
N GLY A 8 14.10 10.83 18.39
CA GLY A 8 15.27 10.73 17.53
C GLY A 8 16.20 9.64 18.06
N TYR A 9 16.53 8.68 17.22
CA TYR A 9 17.68 7.78 17.42
C TYR A 9 18.96 8.61 17.27
N GLY A 10 19.48 9.10 18.39
CA GLY A 10 20.72 9.86 18.45
C GLY A 10 20.91 10.46 19.84
N GLY A 11 21.62 9.74 20.72
CA GLY A 11 22.21 10.33 21.91
C GLY A 11 23.27 11.36 21.51
N PRO A 12 23.56 12.36 22.36
CA PRO A 12 24.59 13.37 22.05
C PRO A 12 25.96 12.66 22.01
N GLY A 13 26.58 12.60 20.82
CA GLY A 13 27.97 12.20 20.67
C GLY A 13 28.32 11.07 19.69
N THR A 14 27.37 10.47 19.00
CA THR A 14 27.70 9.57 17.90
C THR A 14 27.52 10.29 16.57
N PHE A 15 28.61 10.53 15.84
CA PHE A 15 28.60 10.78 14.40
C PHE A 15 28.06 9.53 13.72
N ASN A 16 26.76 9.34 13.75
CA ASN A 16 26.08 8.41 12.86
C ASN A 16 26.13 9.06 11.48
N LEU A 17 26.91 8.52 10.58
CA LEU A 17 26.76 8.73 9.13
C LEU A 17 25.32 8.32 8.78
N GLY A 18 24.38 9.18 8.97
CA GLY A 18 22.93 9.12 8.98
C GLY A 18 22.19 8.18 8.01
N PHE A 19 22.77 7.01 7.71
CA PHE A 19 22.09 6.01 6.91
C PHE A 19 21.03 5.30 7.75
N PRO A 20 19.77 5.26 7.27
CA PRO A 20 18.72 4.56 7.97
C PRO A 20 18.99 3.04 8.01
N PRO A 21 18.50 2.32 9.03
CA PRO A 21 18.63 0.87 9.08
C PRO A 21 17.93 0.23 7.90
N PHE A 22 18.42 -0.92 7.41
CA PHE A 22 17.76 -1.70 6.37
C PHE A 22 16.56 -2.42 6.98
N THR A 23 15.36 -1.84 6.83
CA THR A 23 14.12 -2.39 7.37
C THR A 23 13.59 -3.55 6.53
N ARG A 24 12.68 -4.35 7.08
CA ARG A 24 12.28 -5.65 6.51
C ARG A 24 11.60 -5.52 5.14
N ALA A 25 10.62 -4.62 4.98
CA ALA A 25 9.92 -4.46 3.72
C ALA A 25 10.83 -3.85 2.64
N VAL A 26 11.55 -2.77 2.99
CA VAL A 26 12.53 -2.14 2.11
C VAL A 26 13.57 -3.17 1.65
N LYS A 27 14.11 -3.99 2.56
CA LYS A 27 15.05 -5.06 2.22
C LYS A 27 14.50 -6.01 1.16
N TRP A 28 13.27 -6.52 1.35
CA TRP A 28 12.68 -7.46 0.39
C TRP A 28 12.33 -6.81 -0.94
N LEU A 29 11.90 -5.55 -0.95
CA LEU A 29 11.69 -4.79 -2.18
C LEU A 29 13.00 -4.59 -2.96
N VAL A 30 14.08 -4.23 -2.26
CA VAL A 30 15.42 -4.06 -2.88
C VAL A 30 15.93 -5.39 -3.43
N ILE A 31 15.87 -6.48 -2.65
CA ILE A 31 16.31 -7.81 -3.09
C ILE A 31 15.48 -8.28 -4.29
N GLY A 32 14.16 -8.14 -4.27
CA GLY A 32 13.29 -8.53 -5.37
C GLY A 32 13.60 -7.79 -6.67
N ASN A 33 13.77 -6.46 -6.59
CA ASN A 33 14.15 -5.66 -7.75
C ASN A 33 15.55 -6.03 -8.28
N ALA A 34 16.53 -6.19 -7.40
CA ALA A 34 17.88 -6.59 -7.78
C ALA A 34 17.90 -7.99 -8.42
N ALA A 35 17.16 -8.94 -7.87
CA ALA A 35 17.08 -10.30 -8.39
C ALA A 35 16.46 -10.32 -9.81
N ILE A 36 15.37 -9.57 -10.03
CA ILE A 36 14.72 -9.46 -11.33
C ILE A 36 15.66 -8.77 -12.33
N TYR A 37 16.35 -7.71 -11.91
CA TYR A 37 17.31 -7.02 -12.78
C TYR A 37 18.46 -7.94 -13.20
N LEU A 38 19.07 -8.67 -12.24
CA LEU A 38 20.12 -9.66 -12.52
C LEU A 38 19.62 -10.78 -13.43
N LEU A 39 18.42 -11.29 -13.20
CA LEU A 39 17.80 -12.28 -14.07
C LEU A 39 17.67 -11.76 -15.51
N MET A 40 17.20 -10.51 -15.69
CA MET A 40 17.08 -9.90 -17.01
C MET A 40 18.44 -9.71 -17.70
N LEU A 41 19.52 -9.41 -16.94
CA LEU A 41 20.88 -9.35 -17.48
C LEU A 41 21.38 -10.74 -17.93
N ILE A 42 21.17 -11.77 -17.13
CA ILE A 42 21.56 -13.16 -17.47
C ILE A 42 20.78 -13.60 -18.72
N LEU A 43 19.48 -13.36 -18.78
CA LEU A 43 18.66 -13.72 -19.94
C LEU A 43 19.06 -12.99 -21.20
N ARG A 44 19.52 -11.73 -21.12
CA ARG A 44 20.08 -11.03 -22.27
C ARG A 44 21.32 -11.71 -22.86
N ALA A 45 22.14 -12.32 -22.01
CA ALA A 45 23.37 -13.02 -22.43
C ALA A 45 23.07 -14.41 -22.99
N VAL A 46 22.16 -15.18 -22.35
CA VAL A 46 21.91 -16.60 -22.64
C VAL A 46 20.79 -16.81 -23.64
N ALA A 47 19.73 -15.99 -23.57
CA ALA A 47 18.52 -16.12 -24.37
C ALA A 47 17.99 -14.73 -24.80
N PRO A 48 18.64 -14.05 -25.76
CA PRO A 48 18.42 -12.62 -26.08
C PRO A 48 16.99 -12.21 -26.43
N ARG A 49 16.14 -13.16 -26.82
CA ARG A 49 14.73 -12.91 -27.19
C ARG A 49 13.81 -12.86 -25.93
N LEU A 50 14.16 -13.57 -24.85
CA LEU A 50 13.31 -13.67 -23.64
C LEU A 50 13.09 -12.35 -22.91
N PRO A 51 14.10 -11.46 -22.75
CA PRO A 51 13.86 -10.17 -22.11
C PRO A 51 12.79 -9.33 -22.80
N GLY A 52 12.76 -9.32 -24.13
CA GLY A 52 11.72 -8.62 -24.89
C GLY A 52 10.33 -9.19 -24.64
N TYR A 53 10.20 -10.50 -24.55
CA TYR A 53 8.95 -11.17 -24.23
C TYR A 53 8.51 -10.84 -22.79
N ILE A 54 9.41 -10.94 -21.83
CA ILE A 54 9.13 -10.59 -20.42
C ILE A 54 8.71 -9.12 -20.31
N MET A 55 9.37 -8.21 -21.01
CA MET A 55 8.98 -6.80 -21.07
C MET A 55 7.55 -6.63 -21.61
N GLY A 56 7.17 -7.33 -22.66
CA GLY A 56 5.80 -7.29 -23.20
C GLY A 56 4.75 -7.77 -22.19
N VAL A 57 5.08 -8.81 -21.40
CA VAL A 57 4.14 -9.40 -20.42
C VAL A 57 4.08 -8.61 -19.12
N ALA A 58 5.20 -8.07 -18.63
CA ALA A 58 5.31 -7.55 -17.26
C ALA A 58 5.46 -6.02 -17.16
N ALA A 59 5.86 -5.32 -18.23
CA ALA A 59 5.86 -3.86 -18.26
C ALA A 59 4.44 -3.30 -18.30
N LEU A 60 4.25 -2.09 -17.86
CA LEU A 60 2.97 -1.39 -17.96
C LEU A 60 2.76 -0.90 -19.39
N ILE A 61 1.79 -1.49 -20.07
CA ILE A 61 1.31 -1.12 -21.39
C ILE A 61 -0.18 -0.80 -21.26
N PRO A 62 -0.59 0.48 -21.38
CA PRO A 62 -1.99 0.89 -21.17
C PRO A 62 -2.99 0.07 -21.98
N TYR A 63 -2.67 -0.25 -23.23
CA TYR A 63 -3.48 -1.10 -24.09
C TYR A 63 -3.69 -2.49 -23.47
N ALA A 64 -2.63 -3.15 -23.01
CA ALA A 64 -2.70 -4.48 -22.43
C ALA A 64 -3.53 -4.50 -21.12
N VAL A 65 -3.34 -3.48 -20.28
CA VAL A 65 -4.13 -3.33 -19.03
C VAL A 65 -5.63 -3.21 -19.34
N ALA A 66 -6.01 -2.39 -20.31
CA ALA A 66 -7.40 -2.24 -20.74
C ALA A 66 -8.00 -3.53 -21.32
N HIS A 67 -7.16 -4.45 -21.81
CA HIS A 67 -7.56 -5.77 -22.34
C HIS A 67 -7.38 -6.90 -21.31
N GLY A 68 -7.28 -6.58 -20.01
CA GLY A 68 -7.33 -7.55 -18.92
C GLY A 68 -5.96 -7.98 -18.35
N TRP A 69 -4.84 -7.42 -18.82
CA TRP A 69 -3.50 -7.72 -18.27
C TRP A 69 -3.24 -6.87 -17.00
N ILE A 70 -4.15 -7.03 -16.02
CA ILE A 70 -4.20 -6.19 -14.81
C ILE A 70 -2.96 -6.34 -13.92
N TRP A 71 -2.24 -7.45 -13.97
CA TRP A 71 -1.00 -7.64 -13.20
C TRP A 71 0.08 -6.61 -13.57
N GLN A 72 0.05 -6.05 -14.78
CA GLN A 72 0.99 -5.04 -15.22
C GLN A 72 0.98 -3.78 -14.33
N VAL A 73 -0.13 -3.47 -13.64
CA VAL A 73 -0.20 -2.33 -12.70
C VAL A 73 0.69 -2.50 -11.46
N VAL A 74 1.24 -3.70 -11.25
CA VAL A 74 2.17 -4.02 -10.17
C VAL A 74 3.52 -4.47 -10.71
N THR A 75 3.54 -5.37 -11.71
CA THR A 75 4.79 -6.01 -12.17
C THR A 75 5.77 -5.04 -12.81
N TYR A 76 5.28 -3.97 -13.43
CA TYR A 76 6.12 -2.94 -14.06
C TYR A 76 7.10 -2.29 -13.09
N ALA A 77 6.71 -2.19 -11.79
CA ALA A 77 7.51 -1.56 -10.75
C ALA A 77 8.78 -2.35 -10.38
N PHE A 78 8.92 -3.59 -10.88
CA PHE A 78 10.09 -4.44 -10.67
C PHE A 78 11.04 -4.48 -11.85
N LEU A 79 10.67 -3.89 -12.99
CA LEU A 79 11.49 -3.84 -14.19
C LEU A 79 12.31 -2.55 -14.26
N HIS A 80 13.58 -2.65 -14.69
CA HIS A 80 14.47 -1.50 -14.79
C HIS A 80 15.25 -1.53 -16.10
N SER A 81 15.42 -0.35 -16.73
CA SER A 81 16.06 -0.23 -18.03
C SER A 81 17.60 -0.30 -17.98
N GLY A 82 18.21 0.04 -16.83
CA GLY A 82 19.66 0.09 -16.70
C GLY A 82 20.13 0.20 -15.25
N LEU A 83 21.47 0.06 -15.09
CA LEU A 83 22.12 0.02 -13.77
C LEU A 83 21.84 1.28 -12.93
N PHE A 84 21.98 2.45 -13.51
CA PHE A 84 21.73 3.70 -12.78
C PHE A 84 20.26 3.85 -12.42
N HIS A 85 19.34 3.39 -13.28
CA HIS A 85 17.91 3.44 -13.00
C HIS A 85 17.56 2.61 -11.77
N ILE A 86 18.02 1.36 -11.67
CA ILE A 86 17.78 0.54 -10.48
C ILE A 86 18.54 1.07 -9.26
N LEU A 87 19.79 1.49 -9.42
CA LEU A 87 20.62 1.98 -8.31
C LEU A 87 19.96 3.18 -7.61
N PHE A 88 19.56 4.20 -8.37
CA PHE A 88 18.93 5.39 -7.82
C PHE A 88 17.55 5.08 -7.21
N ASN A 89 16.75 4.20 -7.82
CA ASN A 89 15.50 3.76 -7.26
C ASN A 89 15.69 3.05 -5.90
N MET A 90 16.61 2.10 -5.84
CA MET A 90 16.84 1.32 -4.61
C MET A 90 17.48 2.17 -3.51
N LEU A 91 18.40 3.06 -3.86
CA LEU A 91 18.99 4.01 -2.91
C LEU A 91 17.92 4.94 -2.32
N THR A 92 17.08 5.52 -3.16
CA THR A 92 15.99 6.41 -2.74
C THR A 92 14.96 5.67 -1.87
N LEU A 93 14.59 4.46 -2.28
CA LEU A 93 13.69 3.61 -1.50
C LEU A 93 14.28 3.30 -0.11
N TRP A 94 15.56 2.97 -0.05
CA TRP A 94 16.23 2.72 1.23
C TRP A 94 16.29 3.96 2.10
N MET A 95 16.71 5.10 1.56
CA MET A 95 16.87 6.34 2.33
C MET A 95 15.55 6.85 2.90
N PHE A 96 14.48 6.88 2.09
CA PHE A 96 13.20 7.45 2.52
C PHE A 96 12.24 6.39 3.06
N GLY A 97 12.23 5.20 2.48
CA GLY A 97 11.31 4.13 2.85
C GLY A 97 11.59 3.52 4.21
N SER A 98 12.87 3.34 4.57
CA SER A 98 13.23 2.71 5.86
C SER A 98 12.71 3.47 7.08
N GLN A 99 12.71 4.80 7.02
CA GLN A 99 12.19 5.60 8.13
C GLN A 99 10.66 5.45 8.23
N LEU A 100 9.96 5.51 7.10
CA LEU A 100 8.50 5.33 7.07
C LEU A 100 8.11 3.94 7.56
N GLU A 101 8.84 2.89 7.12
CA GLU A 101 8.61 1.53 7.60
C GLU A 101 8.88 1.39 9.10
N SER A 102 9.92 2.02 9.63
CA SER A 102 10.24 1.99 11.07
C SER A 102 9.09 2.55 11.92
N ASP A 103 8.37 3.56 11.42
CA ASP A 103 7.28 4.20 12.14
C ASP A 103 5.92 3.56 11.92
N TRP A 104 5.68 3.03 10.72
CA TRP A 104 4.36 2.45 10.34
C TRP A 104 4.32 0.93 10.50
N GLY A 105 5.47 0.29 10.47
CA GLY A 105 5.62 -1.16 10.43
C GLY A 105 5.50 -1.74 9.02
N PHE A 106 5.90 -3.00 8.92
CA PHE A 106 6.06 -3.75 7.68
C PHE A 106 4.81 -3.74 6.76
N HIS A 107 3.65 -4.08 7.30
CA HIS A 107 2.43 -4.25 6.50
C HIS A 107 1.90 -2.92 5.96
N GLN A 108 1.86 -1.88 6.81
CA GLN A 108 1.34 -0.58 6.39
C GLN A 108 2.25 0.09 5.36
N PHE A 109 3.58 -0.07 5.50
CA PHE A 109 4.52 0.45 4.52
C PHE A 109 4.39 -0.26 3.16
N LEU A 110 4.29 -1.60 3.14
CA LEU A 110 4.07 -2.34 1.89
C LEU A 110 2.74 -1.98 1.23
N GLU A 111 1.67 -1.91 2.01
CA GLU A 111 0.35 -1.46 1.54
C GLU A 111 0.47 -0.10 0.85
N PHE A 112 1.09 0.87 1.51
CA PHE A 112 1.30 2.20 0.98
C PHE A 112 2.13 2.20 -0.31
N TYR A 113 3.26 1.48 -0.32
CA TYR A 113 4.14 1.36 -1.49
C TYR A 113 3.41 0.83 -2.71
N PHE A 114 2.66 -0.27 -2.56
CA PHE A 114 1.91 -0.85 -3.67
C PHE A 114 0.73 0.00 -4.11
N TYR A 115 0.05 0.68 -3.21
CA TYR A 115 -0.99 1.63 -3.63
C TYR A 115 -0.41 2.81 -4.42
N CYS A 116 0.75 3.33 -4.04
CA CYS A 116 1.46 4.33 -4.85
C CYS A 116 1.81 3.78 -6.24
N ALA A 117 2.32 2.53 -6.33
CA ALA A 117 2.62 1.89 -7.61
C ALA A 117 1.36 1.73 -8.48
N ILE A 118 0.29 1.18 -7.92
CA ILE A 118 -0.98 0.96 -8.63
C ILE A 118 -1.58 2.28 -9.11
N THR A 119 -1.59 3.31 -8.25
CA THR A 119 -2.13 4.62 -8.63
C THR A 119 -1.28 5.28 -9.71
N ALA A 120 0.05 5.18 -9.63
CA ALA A 120 0.94 5.64 -10.69
C ALA A 120 0.63 4.95 -12.02
N ALA A 121 0.42 3.64 -12.01
CA ALA A 121 0.02 2.87 -13.19
C ALA A 121 -1.34 3.31 -13.75
N LEU A 122 -2.35 3.46 -12.88
CA LEU A 122 -3.69 3.87 -13.30
C LEU A 122 -3.72 5.29 -13.87
N VAL A 123 -2.97 6.22 -13.27
CA VAL A 123 -2.80 7.58 -13.83
C VAL A 123 -2.13 7.51 -15.21
N THR A 124 -1.08 6.70 -15.35
CA THR A 124 -0.41 6.50 -16.64
C THR A 124 -1.36 5.94 -17.71
N VAL A 125 -2.16 4.93 -17.36
CA VAL A 125 -3.19 4.36 -18.26
C VAL A 125 -4.22 5.43 -18.65
N GLY A 126 -4.74 6.18 -17.67
CA GLY A 126 -5.71 7.25 -17.93
C GLY A 126 -5.17 8.33 -18.86
N ILE A 127 -3.96 8.82 -18.61
CA ILE A 127 -3.29 9.84 -19.46
C ILE A 127 -3.03 9.30 -20.87
N ALA A 128 -2.62 8.04 -21.00
CA ALA A 128 -2.36 7.43 -22.31
C ALA A 128 -3.64 7.36 -23.17
N TYR A 129 -4.78 7.08 -22.57
CA TYR A 129 -6.08 7.10 -23.28
C TYR A 129 -6.59 8.51 -23.52
N LEU A 130 -6.39 9.46 -22.61
CA LEU A 130 -6.70 10.87 -22.84
C LEU A 130 -5.89 11.41 -24.03
N GLY A 131 -4.61 11.03 -24.17
CA GLY A 131 -3.76 11.41 -25.28
C GLY A 131 -4.23 10.94 -26.67
N THR A 132 -5.16 9.98 -26.75
CA THR A 132 -5.77 9.56 -28.03
C THR A 132 -6.88 10.52 -28.50
N THR A 133 -7.38 11.39 -27.63
CA THR A 133 -8.41 12.36 -27.98
C THR A 133 -7.80 13.57 -28.70
N SER A 134 -8.53 14.19 -29.61
CA SER A 134 -8.09 15.38 -30.34
C SER A 134 -7.66 16.52 -29.42
N THR A 135 -8.36 16.69 -28.29
CA THR A 135 -8.09 17.74 -27.30
C THR A 135 -6.76 17.57 -26.58
N PHE A 136 -6.33 16.32 -26.34
CA PHE A 136 -5.13 16.00 -25.54
C PHE A 136 -4.01 15.32 -26.36
N SER A 137 -4.15 15.27 -27.68
CA SER A 137 -3.14 14.67 -28.58
C SER A 137 -1.75 15.31 -28.45
N PHE A 138 -1.69 16.57 -28.00
CA PHE A 138 -0.43 17.27 -27.73
C PHE A 138 0.43 16.61 -26.64
N LEU A 139 -0.16 15.73 -25.80
CA LEU A 139 0.58 14.98 -24.77
C LEU A 139 1.60 14.01 -25.38
N GLY A 140 1.42 13.61 -26.66
CA GLY A 140 2.34 12.70 -27.36
C GLY A 140 2.40 11.28 -26.76
N ILE A 141 1.41 10.91 -25.95
CA ILE A 141 1.35 9.65 -25.20
C ILE A 141 0.18 8.84 -25.73
N GLY A 142 0.43 7.56 -26.00
CA GLY A 142 -0.62 6.66 -26.49
C GLY A 142 -0.68 5.32 -25.74
N PRO A 143 -1.73 4.52 -26.02
CA PRO A 143 -1.97 3.26 -25.32
C PRO A 143 -0.87 2.20 -25.47
N LEU A 144 0.00 2.32 -26.46
CA LEU A 144 1.11 1.37 -26.71
C LEU A 144 2.43 1.79 -26.04
N THR A 145 2.45 2.90 -25.30
CA THR A 145 3.65 3.32 -24.57
C THR A 145 3.98 2.34 -23.47
N VAL A 146 5.29 2.10 -23.27
CA VAL A 146 5.80 1.14 -22.28
C VAL A 146 6.38 1.90 -21.10
N THR A 147 5.91 1.59 -19.90
CA THR A 147 6.43 2.16 -18.64
C THR A 147 6.99 1.06 -17.74
N ILE A 148 8.15 1.31 -17.13
CA ILE A 148 8.82 0.42 -16.19
C ILE A 148 9.48 1.22 -15.08
N GLY A 149 9.66 0.58 -13.90
CA GLY A 149 10.41 1.13 -12.77
C GLY A 149 9.60 1.33 -11.51
N ALA A 150 10.29 1.21 -10.38
CA ALA A 150 9.74 1.44 -9.04
C ALA A 150 9.44 2.92 -8.75
N SER A 151 9.91 3.82 -9.62
CA SER A 151 9.95 5.26 -9.35
C SER A 151 8.59 5.89 -9.08
N GLY A 152 7.50 5.41 -9.70
CA GLY A 152 6.15 5.87 -9.40
C GLY A 152 5.79 5.67 -7.91
N ALA A 153 6.03 4.48 -7.36
CA ALA A 153 5.84 4.21 -5.94
C ALA A 153 6.80 5.03 -5.06
N ILE A 154 8.06 5.15 -5.47
CA ILE A 154 9.11 5.88 -4.74
C ILE A 154 8.78 7.37 -4.63
N PHE A 155 8.19 7.99 -5.66
CA PHE A 155 7.72 9.37 -5.56
C PHE A 155 6.63 9.54 -4.49
N GLY A 156 5.72 8.58 -4.35
CA GLY A 156 4.77 8.56 -3.24
C GLY A 156 5.45 8.46 -1.89
N VAL A 157 6.46 7.58 -1.76
CA VAL A 157 7.28 7.43 -0.54
C VAL A 157 8.02 8.73 -0.20
N MET A 158 8.62 9.40 -1.18
CA MET A 158 9.30 10.68 -0.99
C MET A 158 8.36 11.78 -0.54
N ILE A 159 7.16 11.90 -1.13
CA ILE A 159 6.15 12.86 -0.69
C ILE A 159 5.73 12.60 0.74
N ALA A 160 5.42 11.36 1.09
CA ALA A 160 5.06 10.99 2.47
C ALA A 160 6.17 11.36 3.44
N PHE A 161 7.44 11.08 3.08
CA PHE A 161 8.60 11.45 3.88
C PHE A 161 8.73 12.97 4.03
N ALA A 162 8.63 13.72 2.95
CA ALA A 162 8.73 15.19 2.98
C ALA A 162 7.63 15.84 3.83
N MET A 163 6.42 15.28 3.84
CA MET A 163 5.31 15.77 4.67
C MET A 163 5.51 15.46 6.16
N LEU A 164 6.13 14.34 6.50
CA LEU A 164 6.30 13.90 7.89
C LEU A 164 7.64 14.34 8.50
N TYR A 165 8.68 14.42 7.68
CA TYR A 165 10.08 14.68 8.09
C TYR A 165 10.73 15.79 7.24
N GLY A 166 9.98 16.75 6.76
CA GLY A 166 10.42 17.75 5.78
C GLY A 166 11.63 18.59 6.20
N ASP A 167 11.84 18.78 7.50
CA ASP A 167 12.98 19.53 8.03
C ASP A 167 14.23 18.67 8.28
N ARG A 168 14.15 17.35 8.02
CA ARG A 168 15.31 16.46 8.14
C ARG A 168 16.31 16.75 7.03
N GLU A 169 17.57 16.85 7.40
CA GLU A 169 18.66 17.19 6.47
C GLU A 169 19.34 15.93 5.94
N PHE A 170 19.64 15.96 4.65
CA PHE A 170 20.39 14.94 3.93
C PHE A 170 21.66 15.53 3.35
N MET A 171 22.76 14.80 3.46
CA MET A 171 24.01 15.15 2.78
C MET A 171 23.91 14.74 1.31
N MET A 172 24.11 15.71 0.42
CA MET A 172 24.09 15.50 -1.04
C MET A 172 25.45 14.99 -1.52
N PHE A 173 25.73 13.70 -1.30
CA PHE A 173 26.97 13.11 -1.82
C PHE A 173 26.99 13.11 -3.37
N PRO A 174 28.11 13.52 -4.02
CA PRO A 174 29.43 13.86 -3.45
C PRO A 174 29.59 15.33 -3.03
N LEU A 175 28.55 16.14 -3.08
CA LEU A 175 28.61 17.57 -2.76
C LEU A 175 28.54 17.79 -1.24
N PRO A 176 29.40 18.61 -0.64
CA PRO A 176 29.52 18.75 0.81
C PRO A 176 28.48 19.77 1.38
N PHE A 177 27.21 19.66 0.94
CA PHE A 177 26.16 20.48 1.52
C PHE A 177 24.96 19.65 1.97
N MET A 178 24.24 20.17 2.96
CA MET A 178 23.05 19.57 3.50
C MET A 178 21.81 20.21 2.88
N ILE A 179 20.82 19.38 2.50
CA ILE A 179 19.54 19.84 1.99
C ILE A 179 18.40 19.25 2.82
N LYS A 180 17.40 20.05 3.15
CA LYS A 180 16.21 19.54 3.83
C LYS A 180 15.35 18.72 2.89
N ALA A 181 14.78 17.62 3.39
CA ALA A 181 13.97 16.68 2.63
C ALA A 181 12.86 17.35 1.79
N LYS A 182 12.17 18.35 2.35
CA LYS A 182 11.11 19.08 1.64
C LYS A 182 11.62 19.81 0.39
N TYR A 183 12.83 20.36 0.41
CA TYR A 183 13.42 21.04 -0.75
C TYR A 183 13.91 20.03 -1.78
N LEU A 184 14.58 18.95 -1.34
CA LEU A 184 15.03 17.89 -2.22
C LEU A 184 13.86 17.26 -2.99
N VAL A 185 12.80 16.89 -2.27
CA VAL A 185 11.60 16.30 -2.90
C VAL A 185 10.89 17.32 -3.78
N GLY A 186 10.82 18.60 -3.38
CA GLY A 186 10.27 19.66 -4.21
C GLY A 186 11.02 19.82 -5.54
N ILE A 187 12.35 19.79 -5.53
CA ILE A 187 13.19 19.82 -6.73
C ILE A 187 12.92 18.62 -7.64
N LEU A 188 12.85 17.40 -7.06
CA LEU A 188 12.61 16.18 -7.85
C LEU A 188 11.22 16.20 -8.48
N ILE A 189 10.19 16.72 -7.79
CA ILE A 189 8.86 16.92 -8.38
C ILE A 189 8.89 17.96 -9.48
N PHE A 190 9.59 19.08 -9.27
CA PHE A 190 9.74 20.08 -10.30
C PHE A 190 10.41 19.52 -11.56
N ILE A 191 11.48 18.71 -11.41
CA ILE A 191 12.13 18.02 -12.53
C ILE A 191 11.16 17.06 -13.21
N ALA A 192 10.34 16.32 -12.46
CA ALA A 192 9.34 15.42 -13.03
C ALA A 192 8.25 16.17 -13.80
N LEU A 193 7.80 17.32 -13.29
CA LEU A 193 6.86 18.21 -14.00
C LEU A 193 7.49 18.77 -15.28
N ALA A 194 8.69 19.32 -15.18
CA ALA A 194 9.40 19.88 -16.33
C ALA A 194 9.63 18.81 -17.42
N GLY A 195 10.02 17.60 -17.03
CA GLY A 195 10.18 16.46 -17.94
C GLY A 195 8.87 16.04 -18.61
N ALA A 196 7.76 16.05 -17.87
CA ALA A 196 6.44 15.79 -18.43
C ALA A 196 6.09 16.81 -19.52
N PHE A 197 6.35 18.11 -19.28
CA PHE A 197 6.10 19.16 -20.27
C PHE A 197 7.05 19.11 -21.47
N GLN A 198 8.34 18.83 -21.27
CA GLN A 198 9.31 18.69 -22.36
C GLN A 198 9.02 17.49 -23.27
N GLY A 199 8.45 16.42 -22.72
CA GLY A 199 8.04 15.23 -23.46
C GLY A 199 6.72 15.39 -24.21
N MET A 200 6.06 16.56 -24.16
CA MET A 200 4.82 16.87 -24.89
C MET A 200 5.14 17.44 -26.27
N GLY A 201 4.43 16.99 -27.29
CA GLY A 201 4.53 17.56 -28.64
C GLY A 201 4.72 16.52 -29.76
N PRO A 202 4.67 16.96 -31.03
CA PRO A 202 4.88 16.09 -32.18
C PRO A 202 6.29 15.47 -32.14
N GLY A 203 6.39 14.14 -32.07
CA GLY A 203 7.66 13.43 -31.99
C GLY A 203 8.15 13.06 -30.60
N ALA A 204 7.37 13.31 -29.54
CA ALA A 204 7.64 12.84 -28.18
C ALA A 204 7.80 11.30 -28.17
N ARG A 205 8.95 10.82 -27.68
CA ARG A 205 9.32 9.38 -27.71
C ARG A 205 8.82 8.58 -26.49
N GLY A 206 7.69 8.95 -25.90
CA GLY A 206 7.10 8.19 -24.78
C GLY A 206 7.80 8.35 -23.43
N GLU A 207 8.90 9.09 -23.32
CA GLU A 207 9.61 9.36 -22.06
C GLU A 207 8.77 10.16 -21.08
N SER A 208 7.87 11.02 -21.59
CA SER A 208 6.90 11.80 -20.78
C SER A 208 5.97 10.92 -19.93
N VAL A 209 5.69 9.70 -20.37
CA VAL A 209 4.82 8.76 -19.64
C VAL A 209 5.38 8.42 -18.25
N ALA A 210 6.69 8.24 -18.14
CA ALA A 210 7.34 7.95 -16.86
C ALA A 210 7.14 9.11 -15.85
N TYR A 211 7.16 10.34 -16.33
CA TYR A 211 6.93 11.51 -15.47
C TYR A 211 5.49 11.59 -14.95
N PHE A 212 4.50 11.19 -15.74
CA PHE A 212 3.11 11.09 -15.26
C PHE A 212 2.94 9.98 -14.23
N ALA A 213 3.65 8.86 -14.37
CA ALA A 213 3.70 7.84 -13.32
C ALA A 213 4.27 8.40 -12.00
N HIS A 214 5.35 9.20 -12.07
CA HIS A 214 5.91 9.87 -10.90
C HIS A 214 4.90 10.78 -10.22
N LEU A 215 4.20 11.61 -11.00
CA LEU A 215 3.18 12.53 -10.49
C LEU A 215 1.97 11.79 -9.92
N GLY A 216 1.54 10.69 -10.55
CA GLY A 216 0.47 9.83 -10.05
C GLY A 216 0.78 9.23 -8.68
N GLY A 217 2.00 8.69 -8.52
CA GLY A 217 2.46 8.17 -7.23
C GLY A 217 2.62 9.25 -6.17
N ALA A 218 3.19 10.42 -6.55
CA ALA A 218 3.32 11.57 -5.65
C ALA A 218 1.97 12.09 -5.17
N LEU A 219 1.00 12.23 -6.07
CA LEU A 219 -0.38 12.64 -5.74
C LEU A 219 -1.02 11.68 -4.74
N PHE A 220 -0.92 10.37 -4.98
CA PHE A 220 -1.45 9.40 -4.03
C PHE A 220 -0.75 9.48 -2.68
N GLY A 221 0.58 9.60 -2.65
CA GLY A 221 1.36 9.78 -1.43
C GLY A 221 0.87 10.99 -0.61
N TYR A 222 0.63 12.12 -1.28
CA TYR A 222 0.08 13.32 -0.65
C TYR A 222 -1.33 13.08 -0.07
N LEU A 223 -2.24 12.50 -0.87
CA LEU A 223 -3.61 12.23 -0.45
C LEU A 223 -3.66 11.21 0.69
N TYR A 224 -2.80 10.20 0.65
CA TYR A 224 -2.70 9.20 1.71
C TYR A 224 -2.35 9.84 3.05
N ILE A 225 -1.31 10.65 3.10
CA ILE A 225 -0.88 11.31 4.36
C ILE A 225 -1.93 12.30 4.86
N LYS A 226 -2.60 13.02 3.96
CA LYS A 226 -3.57 14.05 4.33
C LYS A 226 -4.93 13.52 4.78
N PHE A 227 -5.41 12.45 4.16
CA PHE A 227 -6.81 12.03 4.30
C PHE A 227 -7.02 10.62 4.86
N LEU A 228 -5.97 9.76 4.85
CA LEU A 228 -6.18 8.38 5.26
C LEU A 228 -5.88 8.11 6.75
N PRO A 229 -6.51 7.07 7.32
CA PRO A 229 -6.35 6.74 8.73
C PRO A 229 -4.91 6.33 9.05
N ARG A 230 -4.42 6.72 10.23
CA ARG A 230 -3.06 6.42 10.72
C ARG A 230 -2.69 4.92 10.81
N ARG A 231 -3.64 4.00 10.61
CA ARG A 231 -3.45 2.54 10.74
C ARG A 231 -3.50 1.78 9.41
N GLY A 232 -3.45 2.49 8.28
CA GLY A 232 -3.55 1.87 6.95
C GLY A 232 -4.98 1.53 6.51
N LEU A 233 -5.18 1.40 5.18
CA LEU A 233 -6.50 1.15 4.59
C LEU A 233 -7.02 -0.25 4.89
N LEU A 234 -6.17 -1.27 4.77
CA LEU A 234 -6.57 -2.66 5.01
C LEU A 234 -6.98 -2.88 6.46
N PHE A 235 -6.27 -2.26 7.41
CA PHE A 235 -6.65 -2.35 8.82
C PHE A 235 -7.99 -1.66 9.09
N ALA A 236 -8.19 -0.45 8.56
CA ALA A 236 -9.44 0.29 8.73
C ALA A 236 -10.63 -0.42 8.09
N THR A 237 -10.46 -1.05 6.93
CA THR A 237 -11.51 -1.86 6.27
C THR A 237 -11.79 -3.15 7.04
N SER A 238 -10.76 -3.82 7.56
CA SER A 238 -10.94 -5.01 8.39
C SER A 238 -11.66 -4.72 9.70
N GLU A 239 -11.33 -3.63 10.40
CA GLU A 239 -12.06 -3.21 11.61
C GLU A 239 -13.55 -2.93 11.32
N ARG A 240 -13.85 -2.24 10.20
CA ARG A 240 -15.24 -2.00 9.77
C ARG A 240 -15.97 -3.31 9.47
N TYR A 241 -15.34 -4.22 8.72
CA TYR A 241 -15.90 -5.52 8.42
C TYR A 241 -16.16 -6.34 9.69
N PHE A 242 -15.18 -6.46 10.59
CA PHE A 242 -15.35 -7.16 11.87
C PHE A 242 -16.37 -6.46 12.76
N GLY A 243 -16.45 -5.13 12.75
CA GLY A 243 -17.46 -4.36 13.45
C GLY A 243 -18.88 -4.68 12.96
N LEU A 244 -19.10 -4.70 11.65
CA LEU A 244 -20.39 -5.06 11.04
C LEU A 244 -20.76 -6.53 11.31
N ARG A 245 -19.80 -7.45 11.14
CA ARG A 245 -19.98 -8.88 11.45
C ARG A 245 -20.35 -9.10 12.91
N ASN A 246 -19.66 -8.44 13.83
CA ASN A 246 -19.92 -8.53 15.26
C ASN A 246 -21.29 -7.93 15.64
N SER A 247 -21.71 -6.87 14.97
CA SER A 247 -23.05 -6.27 15.13
C SER A 247 -24.14 -7.20 14.64
N TYR A 248 -23.93 -7.86 13.48
CA TYR A 248 -24.83 -8.88 12.96
C TYR A 248 -24.98 -10.07 13.92
N TYR A 249 -23.86 -10.61 14.45
CA TYR A 249 -23.93 -11.72 15.40
C TYR A 249 -24.53 -11.32 16.75
N ARG A 250 -24.32 -10.09 17.21
CA ARG A 250 -25.01 -9.54 18.41
C ARG A 250 -26.51 -9.44 18.17
N TRP A 251 -26.93 -8.94 17.02
CA TRP A 251 -28.33 -8.88 16.64
C TRP A 251 -28.95 -10.28 16.55
N LYS A 252 -28.29 -11.23 15.88
CA LYS A 252 -28.74 -12.64 15.78
C LYS A 252 -28.90 -13.29 17.15
N ARG A 253 -27.95 -13.10 18.06
CA ARG A 253 -28.04 -13.60 19.45
C ARG A 253 -29.21 -12.98 20.21
N ARG A 254 -29.40 -11.66 20.13
CA ARG A 254 -30.53 -10.97 20.77
C ARG A 254 -31.88 -11.46 20.22
N ARG A 255 -31.95 -11.75 18.93
CA ARG A 255 -33.17 -12.30 18.31
C ARG A 255 -33.43 -13.74 18.76
N ALA A 256 -32.41 -14.55 18.89
CA ALA A 256 -32.50 -15.93 19.40
C ALA A 256 -32.91 -15.92 20.89
N ALA A 257 -32.30 -15.07 21.71
CA ALA A 257 -32.65 -14.93 23.12
C ALA A 257 -34.12 -14.51 23.32
N ARG A 258 -34.62 -13.53 22.54
CA ARG A 258 -36.05 -13.16 22.58
C ARG A 258 -36.98 -14.30 22.19
N LYS A 259 -36.64 -15.06 21.14
CA LYS A 259 -37.42 -16.27 20.76
C LYS A 259 -37.43 -17.32 21.84
N PHE A 260 -36.28 -17.54 22.49
CA PHE A 260 -36.14 -18.47 23.60
C PHE A 260 -36.96 -18.02 24.82
N GLU A 261 -36.92 -16.74 25.18
CA GLU A 261 -37.73 -16.18 26.27
C GLU A 261 -39.24 -16.36 26.01
N VAL A 262 -39.71 -16.09 24.78
CA VAL A 262 -41.11 -16.29 24.39
C VAL A 262 -41.48 -17.78 24.45
N TYR A 263 -40.59 -18.67 24.03
CA TYR A 263 -40.79 -20.12 24.13
C TYR A 263 -40.91 -20.58 25.59
N MET A 264 -40.01 -20.10 26.45
CA MET A 264 -40.01 -20.45 27.88
C MET A 264 -41.27 -19.97 28.60
N ARG A 265 -41.73 -18.73 28.30
CA ARG A 265 -43.02 -18.23 28.83
C ARG A 265 -44.23 -19.06 28.41
N LYS A 266 -44.27 -19.49 27.14
CA LYS A 266 -45.37 -20.31 26.59
C LYS A 266 -45.48 -21.71 27.22
N HIS A 267 -44.38 -22.23 27.79
CA HIS A 267 -44.28 -23.61 28.30
C HIS A 267 -44.13 -23.66 29.83
N ASP A 268 -44.47 -22.55 30.52
CA ASP A 268 -44.34 -22.41 32.00
C ASP A 268 -42.97 -22.83 32.56
N ARG A 269 -41.93 -22.59 31.81
CA ARG A 269 -40.56 -22.92 32.18
C ARG A 269 -39.75 -21.70 32.59
N ALA A 270 -40.39 -20.57 32.87
CA ALA A 270 -39.73 -19.32 33.32
C ALA A 270 -38.98 -19.49 34.65
N ASP A 271 -39.47 -20.40 35.51
CA ASP A 271 -38.91 -20.65 36.85
C ASP A 271 -37.55 -21.37 36.86
N TYR A 272 -37.08 -21.82 35.70
CA TYR A 272 -35.77 -22.48 35.59
C TYR A 272 -34.58 -21.50 35.51
N PHE A 273 -34.83 -20.21 35.54
CA PHE A 273 -33.77 -19.20 35.52
C PHE A 273 -33.99 -18.18 36.62
N ASP A 274 -32.88 -17.73 37.26
CA ASP A 274 -32.92 -16.62 38.21
C ASP A 274 -33.07 -15.27 37.50
N GLU A 275 -33.20 -14.21 38.27
CA GLU A 275 -33.28 -12.82 37.77
C GLU A 275 -32.04 -12.37 36.99
N TYR A 276 -30.91 -13.06 37.18
CA TYR A 276 -29.64 -12.84 36.45
C TYR A 276 -29.50 -13.73 35.22
N GLY A 277 -30.50 -14.61 34.92
CA GLY A 277 -30.48 -15.51 33.78
C GLY A 277 -29.68 -16.81 33.95
N ASN A 278 -29.29 -17.15 35.21
CA ASN A 278 -28.61 -18.41 35.50
C ASN A 278 -29.63 -19.54 35.67
N TYR A 279 -29.30 -20.73 35.17
CA TYR A 279 -30.14 -21.89 35.27
C TYR A 279 -30.30 -22.31 36.76
N ARG A 280 -31.57 -22.40 37.23
CA ARG A 280 -31.94 -23.02 38.50
C ARG A 280 -32.58 -24.36 38.21
N PRO A 281 -32.01 -25.49 38.69
CA PRO A 281 -32.69 -26.76 38.57
C PRO A 281 -34.04 -26.72 39.34
N PRO A 282 -35.08 -27.38 38.80
CA PRO A 282 -36.36 -27.47 39.50
C PRO A 282 -36.13 -28.05 40.89
N LYS A 283 -36.77 -27.44 41.91
CA LYS A 283 -36.77 -28.02 43.26
C LYS A 283 -37.37 -29.42 43.13
N GLU A 284 -36.64 -30.46 43.55
CA GLU A 284 -37.12 -31.83 43.56
C GLU A 284 -38.41 -31.85 44.46
N GLY A 285 -39.55 -31.89 43.78
CA GLY A 285 -40.80 -32.22 44.44
C GLY A 285 -40.67 -33.64 44.99
N LYS A 286 -40.96 -33.82 46.28
CA LYS A 286 -41.14 -35.14 46.92
C LYS A 286 -42.19 -35.93 46.13
N GLY A 287 -41.75 -36.72 45.15
CA GLY A 287 -42.63 -37.55 44.35
C GLY A 287 -41.82 -38.50 43.48
N ASN A 288 -41.76 -39.75 43.89
CA ASN A 288 -41.36 -40.98 43.20
C ASN A 288 -40.32 -40.91 42.08
N GLY A 289 -39.14 -41.44 42.39
CA GLY A 289 -37.96 -41.65 41.59
C GLY A 289 -38.15 -41.99 40.13
N GLU A 290 -37.81 -41.03 39.30
CA GLU A 290 -37.20 -41.23 38.00
C GLU A 290 -36.57 -39.89 37.60
N SER A 291 -35.27 -39.74 37.87
CA SER A 291 -34.48 -38.61 37.36
C SER A 291 -34.25 -38.77 35.86
N ARG A 292 -35.17 -38.29 35.01
CA ARG A 292 -34.92 -38.13 33.60
C ARG A 292 -34.01 -36.93 33.40
N ARG A 293 -32.72 -37.17 33.20
CA ARG A 293 -31.81 -36.14 32.66
C ARG A 293 -32.39 -35.60 31.35
N PRO A 294 -32.46 -34.27 31.16
CA PRO A 294 -32.91 -33.71 29.88
C PRO A 294 -32.02 -34.19 28.73
N PRO A 295 -32.57 -34.54 27.55
CA PRO A 295 -31.86 -35.18 26.48
C PRO A 295 -30.80 -34.30 25.74
N TRP A 296 -30.55 -33.09 26.25
CA TRP A 296 -29.56 -32.16 25.67
C TRP A 296 -28.32 -31.89 26.55
N ILE A 297 -28.12 -32.60 27.63
CA ILE A 297 -26.90 -32.58 28.43
C ILE A 297 -26.11 -33.84 28.12
N ASN A 298 -25.27 -33.72 27.09
CA ASN A 298 -24.11 -34.59 26.82
C ASN A 298 -22.89 -33.69 26.71
#